data_c105a3c77b473ffe9de9195f531271c0
#
_entry.id   c105a3c77b473ffe9de9195f531271c0
#
_cell.length_a   1.000
_cell.length_b   1.000
_cell.length_c   1.000
_cell.angle_alpha   90.00
_cell.angle_beta   90.00
_cell.angle_gamma   90.00
#
_symmetry.space_group_name_H-M   'P 1'
#
loop_
_entity.id
_entity.type
_entity.pdbx_description
1 polymer ?
#
loop_
_entity_poly.entity_id
_entity_poly.type
_entity_poly.pdbx_seq_one_letter_code
_entity_poly.pdbx_strand_id
1 'polypeptide(L)'
;VAQVVIPYRPRPQFTAYHERTERFAKIVAHRRFGKTVGCINDKIKAALTNPRQYPPPRYSYVAPTYTQAKDIAWGYLKHYSHPIPGIKVSESELWIEYPNGARVRLYGADNYDRMRGLYNDGVTIDEPAMMDPRAWPEVIRPTLTDYKGWASFIGTPQGRDWFYRVDKAEDGTELPDFFRLTLKASETGIIPPAELQSLRAGMSEDQYEREMECSFDAAVQGAYFARLLGEAKAQGRIGRVSADPLLPLQAFVDIGGAGSKADAFSIWIEQFVGQEIRVLDHYESVGQVLAFHVNWLRERGYEKAILTLPHDGVNVNNITGKRYEDHLREAGFTVNVIPNQGPGAAMMRIRAVQRVFPKYWFNEKTTESGREALIAYREKRDEERNVGLGPEHNWASHSADAFGLGAVCYEEPSRSAGFGRSIKYPEMGYA
;
A
#
# COMPACT_ATOMS: atom_id res chain seq x y z
N VAL A 1 4.53 -25.71 41.54
CA VAL A 1 4.11 -24.84 40.45
C VAL A 1 3.49 -25.73 39.39
N ALA A 2 2.18 -25.59 39.14
CA ALA A 2 1.49 -26.39 38.11
C ALA A 2 2.10 -26.04 36.74
N GLN A 3 2.59 -27.04 36.03
CA GLN A 3 3.10 -26.89 34.67
C GLN A 3 1.93 -26.71 33.70
N VAL A 4 1.88 -25.58 33.02
CA VAL A 4 0.90 -25.33 31.95
C VAL A 4 1.51 -25.75 30.63
N VAL A 5 0.85 -26.66 29.93
CA VAL A 5 1.28 -27.11 28.60
C VAL A 5 0.37 -26.47 27.56
N ILE A 6 0.95 -25.62 26.70
CA ILE A 6 0.26 -25.08 25.53
C ILE A 6 0.35 -26.13 24.42
N PRO A 7 -0.79 -26.55 23.79
CA PRO A 7 -0.81 -27.63 22.79
C PRO A 7 -0.30 -27.13 21.42
N TYR A 8 0.90 -26.51 21.41
CA TYR A 8 1.57 -26.03 20.23
C TYR A 8 2.88 -26.76 20.01
N ARG A 9 3.07 -27.29 18.82
CA ARG A 9 4.34 -27.84 18.38
C ARG A 9 4.77 -27.13 17.10
N PRO A 10 5.87 -26.39 17.13
CA PRO A 10 6.38 -25.72 15.94
C PRO A 10 6.75 -26.72 14.87
N ARG A 11 6.50 -26.39 13.62
CA ARG A 11 7.06 -27.13 12.49
C ARG A 11 8.57 -26.99 12.47
N PRO A 12 9.35 -28.01 12.09
CA PRO A 12 10.81 -27.94 12.11
C PRO A 12 11.36 -26.70 11.39
N GLN A 13 10.76 -26.34 10.24
CA GLN A 13 11.17 -25.20 9.43
C GLN A 13 10.91 -23.84 10.15
N PHE A 14 10.07 -23.83 11.19
CA PHE A 14 9.72 -22.60 11.93
C PHE A 14 10.45 -22.47 13.27
N THR A 15 11.25 -23.46 13.64
CA THR A 15 12.01 -23.46 14.90
C THR A 15 12.97 -22.27 14.95
N ALA A 16 13.72 -22.02 13.88
CA ALA A 16 14.65 -20.90 13.78
C ALA A 16 13.98 -19.53 14.00
N TYR A 17 12.72 -19.37 13.57
CA TYR A 17 11.97 -18.15 13.86
C TYR A 17 11.73 -17.95 15.36
N HIS A 18 11.41 -19.01 16.10
CA HIS A 18 11.19 -18.93 17.55
C HIS A 18 12.47 -18.73 18.36
N GLU A 19 13.62 -19.03 17.77
CA GLU A 19 14.96 -18.92 18.37
C GLU A 19 15.70 -17.67 17.91
N ARG A 20 15.09 -16.84 17.01
CA ARG A 20 15.72 -15.64 16.48
C ARG A 20 16.13 -14.67 17.59
N THR A 21 17.22 -13.99 17.35
CA THR A 21 17.75 -12.91 18.21
C THR A 21 17.56 -11.54 17.60
N GLU A 22 17.27 -11.47 16.30
CA GLU A 22 17.04 -10.24 15.57
C GLU A 22 15.74 -9.58 16.03
N ARG A 23 15.77 -8.26 16.03
CA ARG A 23 14.64 -7.43 16.46
C ARG A 23 13.46 -7.51 15.50
N PHE A 24 13.74 -7.65 14.23
CA PHE A 24 12.74 -7.72 13.18
C PHE A 24 12.80 -9.07 12.48
N ALA A 25 11.67 -9.51 11.92
CA ALA A 25 11.61 -10.73 11.14
C ALA A 25 10.77 -10.53 9.88
N LYS A 26 11.25 -11.01 8.75
CA LYS A 26 10.50 -11.12 7.50
C LYS A 26 10.32 -12.58 7.13
N ILE A 27 9.08 -13.03 7.10
CA ILE A 27 8.71 -14.41 6.82
C ILE A 27 7.84 -14.45 5.58
N VAL A 28 8.42 -14.92 4.50
CA VAL A 28 7.72 -15.18 3.25
C VAL A 28 7.46 -16.67 3.18
N ALA A 29 6.21 -17.10 3.25
CA ALA A 29 5.92 -18.52 3.24
C ALA A 29 4.62 -18.81 2.50
N HIS A 30 4.61 -19.95 1.81
CA HIS A 30 3.48 -20.38 1.01
C HIS A 30 2.18 -20.47 1.81
N ARG A 31 1.03 -20.41 1.11
CA ARG A 31 -0.28 -20.64 1.75
C ARG A 31 -0.29 -22.01 2.46
N ARG A 32 -1.03 -22.07 3.59
CA ARG A 32 -1.17 -23.28 4.43
C ARG A 32 0.10 -23.69 5.19
N PHE A 33 1.20 -22.93 5.13
CA PHE A 33 2.37 -23.21 5.97
C PHE A 33 2.08 -23.14 7.48
N GLY A 34 1.17 -22.28 7.93
CA GLY A 34 0.84 -22.07 9.35
C GLY A 34 1.56 -20.87 9.99
N LYS A 35 1.93 -19.85 9.19
CA LYS A 35 2.53 -18.59 9.64
C LYS A 35 1.80 -17.98 10.85
N THR A 36 0.49 -17.81 10.72
CA THR A 36 -0.37 -17.21 11.74
C THR A 36 -0.30 -17.95 13.07
N VAL A 37 -0.41 -19.28 13.03
CA VAL A 37 -0.34 -20.14 14.23
C VAL A 37 1.01 -19.98 14.94
N GLY A 38 2.11 -20.01 14.18
CA GLY A 38 3.44 -19.82 14.74
C GLY A 38 3.61 -18.44 15.40
N CYS A 39 3.21 -17.37 14.71
CA CYS A 39 3.32 -16.01 15.24
C CYS A 39 2.40 -15.72 16.43
N ILE A 40 1.22 -16.33 16.49
CA ILE A 40 0.33 -16.24 17.67
C ILE A 40 1.01 -16.89 18.88
N ASN A 41 1.58 -18.09 18.71
CA ASN A 41 2.27 -18.77 19.81
C ASN A 41 3.57 -18.08 20.23
N ASP A 42 4.30 -17.44 19.30
CA ASP A 42 5.44 -16.59 19.62
C ASP A 42 5.04 -15.43 20.53
N LYS A 43 3.89 -14.77 20.25
CA LYS A 43 3.33 -13.73 21.11
C LYS A 43 2.88 -14.22 22.47
N ILE A 44 2.22 -15.36 22.52
CA ILE A 44 1.80 -15.97 23.81
C ILE A 44 3.01 -16.27 24.66
N LYS A 45 4.06 -16.87 24.07
CA LYS A 45 5.33 -17.10 24.75
C LYS A 45 5.93 -15.79 25.27
N ALA A 46 6.06 -14.79 24.38
CA ALA A 46 6.61 -13.49 24.75
C ALA A 46 5.81 -12.78 25.84
N ALA A 47 4.47 -12.83 25.79
CA ALA A 47 3.60 -12.24 26.80
C ALA A 47 3.77 -12.91 28.17
N LEU A 48 3.90 -14.24 28.22
CA LEU A 48 4.05 -14.98 29.47
C LEU A 48 5.45 -14.87 30.08
N THR A 49 6.48 -14.71 29.27
CA THR A 49 7.89 -14.68 29.70
C THR A 49 8.45 -13.29 29.91
N ASN A 50 7.73 -12.23 29.52
CA ASN A 50 8.18 -10.86 29.73
C ASN A 50 8.19 -10.52 31.23
N PRO A 51 9.31 -10.13 31.82
CA PRO A 51 9.43 -9.87 33.27
C PRO A 51 8.88 -8.51 33.69
N ARG A 52 8.56 -7.61 32.74
CA ARG A 52 8.09 -6.26 33.05
C ARG A 52 6.70 -6.28 33.67
N GLN A 53 6.56 -5.64 34.84
CA GLN A 53 5.31 -5.55 35.57
C GLN A 53 4.55 -4.24 35.26
N TYR A 54 5.26 -3.11 35.15
CA TYR A 54 4.64 -1.82 34.91
C TYR A 54 5.45 -0.94 33.94
N PRO A 55 4.80 -0.32 32.97
CA PRO A 55 3.47 -0.68 32.48
C PRO A 55 3.49 -2.10 31.91
N PRO A 56 2.37 -2.86 32.01
CA PRO A 56 2.36 -4.26 31.62
C PRO A 56 2.57 -4.43 30.11
N PRO A 57 3.26 -5.53 29.68
CA PRO A 57 3.61 -5.73 28.28
C PRO A 57 2.41 -5.75 27.32
N ARG A 58 2.59 -5.24 26.11
CA ARG A 58 1.55 -5.19 25.06
C ARG A 58 2.07 -5.79 23.76
N TYR A 59 1.25 -6.63 23.17
CA TYR A 59 1.53 -7.31 21.91
C TYR A 59 0.37 -7.14 20.96
N SER A 60 0.66 -6.83 19.71
CA SER A 60 -0.34 -6.61 18.69
C SER A 60 -0.20 -7.59 17.53
N TYR A 61 -1.35 -8.03 17.01
CA TYR A 61 -1.43 -8.72 15.73
C TYR A 61 -2.27 -7.84 14.80
N VAL A 62 -1.69 -7.46 13.67
CA VAL A 62 -2.28 -6.53 12.71
C VAL A 62 -2.52 -7.28 11.41
N ALA A 63 -3.77 -7.35 10.95
CA ALA A 63 -4.16 -7.85 9.65
C ALA A 63 -4.64 -6.70 8.75
N PRO A 64 -4.82 -6.88 7.45
CA PRO A 64 -5.28 -5.81 6.55
C PRO A 64 -6.58 -5.16 7.01
N THR A 65 -7.55 -5.95 7.49
CA THR A 65 -8.78 -5.43 8.07
C THR A 65 -9.07 -6.06 9.44
N TYR A 66 -9.86 -5.35 10.26
CA TYR A 66 -10.27 -5.85 11.57
C TYR A 66 -11.05 -7.17 11.47
N THR A 67 -11.90 -7.30 10.45
CA THR A 67 -12.66 -8.55 10.19
C THR A 67 -11.70 -9.69 9.88
N GLN A 68 -10.72 -9.49 9.01
CA GLN A 68 -9.71 -10.51 8.71
C GLN A 68 -8.89 -10.90 9.96
N ALA A 69 -8.49 -9.92 10.79
CA ALA A 69 -7.81 -10.22 12.05
C ALA A 69 -8.65 -11.16 12.93
N LYS A 70 -9.96 -10.90 13.03
CA LYS A 70 -10.89 -11.72 13.79
C LYS A 70 -11.03 -13.13 13.20
N ASP A 71 -11.27 -13.23 11.90
CA ASP A 71 -11.56 -14.51 11.25
C ASP A 71 -10.33 -15.41 11.19
N ILE A 72 -9.13 -14.84 10.99
CA ILE A 72 -7.88 -15.58 10.80
C ILE A 72 -7.19 -15.91 12.13
N ALA A 73 -7.07 -14.94 13.05
CA ALA A 73 -6.18 -15.06 14.22
C ALA A 73 -6.89 -15.24 15.56
N TRP A 74 -8.11 -14.72 15.72
CA TRP A 74 -8.79 -14.72 17.02
C TRP A 74 -9.08 -16.10 17.56
N GLY A 75 -9.53 -17.02 16.71
CA GLY A 75 -9.78 -18.42 17.08
C GLY A 75 -8.50 -19.11 17.59
N TYR A 76 -7.38 -18.91 16.92
CA TYR A 76 -6.09 -19.45 17.33
C TYR A 76 -5.58 -18.83 18.63
N LEU A 77 -5.71 -17.52 18.81
CA LEU A 77 -5.29 -16.86 20.05
C LEU A 77 -6.07 -17.41 21.24
N LYS A 78 -7.39 -17.57 21.13
CA LYS A 78 -8.20 -18.19 22.17
C LYS A 78 -7.82 -19.65 22.44
N HIS A 79 -7.69 -20.45 21.39
CA HIS A 79 -7.37 -21.87 21.50
C HIS A 79 -6.06 -22.12 22.27
N TYR A 80 -5.00 -21.45 21.88
CA TYR A 80 -3.69 -21.63 22.51
C TYR A 80 -3.54 -20.93 23.86
N SER A 81 -4.37 -19.94 24.17
CA SER A 81 -4.39 -19.29 25.49
C SER A 81 -5.28 -20.01 26.51
N HIS A 82 -6.26 -20.79 26.05
CA HIS A 82 -7.25 -21.45 26.93
C HIS A 82 -6.63 -22.28 28.07
N PRO A 83 -5.52 -23.03 27.88
CA PRO A 83 -4.93 -23.80 28.98
C PRO A 83 -4.31 -22.94 30.09
N ILE A 84 -4.16 -21.64 29.90
CA ILE A 84 -3.49 -20.74 30.86
C ILE A 84 -4.53 -20.26 31.88
N PRO A 85 -4.38 -20.61 33.19
CA PRO A 85 -5.34 -20.20 34.19
C PRO A 85 -5.29 -18.68 34.43
N GLY A 86 -6.46 -18.08 34.68
CA GLY A 86 -6.56 -16.67 35.08
C GLY A 86 -6.46 -15.66 33.91
N ILE A 87 -6.61 -16.12 32.66
CA ILE A 87 -6.73 -15.20 31.53
C ILE A 87 -8.04 -14.43 31.57
N LYS A 88 -8.05 -13.19 31.03
CA LYS A 88 -9.25 -12.42 30.76
C LYS A 88 -9.39 -12.26 29.25
N VAL A 89 -10.60 -12.44 28.73
CA VAL A 89 -10.89 -12.40 27.29
C VAL A 89 -11.92 -11.31 27.00
N SER A 90 -11.65 -10.48 26.00
CA SER A 90 -12.60 -9.51 25.46
C SER A 90 -12.94 -9.87 24.02
N GLU A 91 -14.16 -10.35 23.80
CA GLU A 91 -14.67 -10.70 22.46
C GLU A 91 -14.97 -9.46 21.61
N SER A 92 -15.35 -8.35 22.23
CA SER A 92 -15.68 -7.10 21.51
C SER A 92 -14.44 -6.36 21.03
N GLU A 93 -13.34 -6.41 21.82
CA GLU A 93 -12.11 -5.70 21.52
C GLU A 93 -10.98 -6.62 21.05
N LEU A 94 -11.23 -7.92 20.92
CA LEU A 94 -10.32 -8.96 20.45
C LEU A 94 -8.97 -8.94 21.17
N TRP A 95 -8.97 -9.00 22.50
CA TRP A 95 -7.75 -9.14 23.31
C TRP A 95 -7.85 -10.21 24.37
N ILE A 96 -6.70 -10.76 24.72
CA ILE A 96 -6.50 -11.63 25.88
C ILE A 96 -5.46 -11.00 26.78
N GLU A 97 -5.80 -10.90 28.09
CA GLU A 97 -4.89 -10.48 29.14
C GLU A 97 -4.48 -11.68 29.99
N TYR A 98 -3.17 -11.81 30.19
CA TYR A 98 -2.57 -12.89 30.98
C TYR A 98 -2.40 -12.51 32.45
N PRO A 99 -2.17 -13.50 33.36
CA PRO A 99 -2.08 -13.23 34.80
C PRO A 99 -1.00 -12.23 35.23
N ASN A 100 0.07 -12.06 34.43
CA ASN A 100 1.12 -11.06 34.65
C ASN A 100 0.74 -9.65 34.12
N GLY A 101 -0.50 -9.45 33.66
CA GLY A 101 -0.99 -8.20 33.11
C GLY A 101 -0.61 -7.98 31.64
N ALA A 102 0.20 -8.84 31.03
CA ALA A 102 0.53 -8.75 29.62
C ALA A 102 -0.74 -8.98 28.77
N ARG A 103 -0.84 -8.28 27.62
CA ARG A 103 -2.02 -8.37 26.76
C ARG A 103 -1.60 -8.59 25.31
N VAL A 104 -2.29 -9.49 24.63
CA VAL A 104 -2.26 -9.65 23.17
C VAL A 104 -3.58 -9.15 22.60
N ARG A 105 -3.52 -8.22 21.63
CA ARG A 105 -4.71 -7.62 20.99
C ARG A 105 -4.58 -7.66 19.47
N LEU A 106 -5.73 -7.84 18.80
CA LEU A 106 -5.83 -7.83 17.35
C LEU A 106 -6.29 -6.47 16.84
N TYR A 107 -5.74 -6.05 15.70
CA TYR A 107 -6.05 -4.79 15.01
C TYR A 107 -6.22 -5.01 13.51
N GLY A 108 -6.97 -4.12 12.86
CA GLY A 108 -7.00 -3.98 11.41
C GLY A 108 -6.19 -2.78 10.97
N ALA A 109 -5.40 -2.93 9.92
CA ALA A 109 -4.65 -1.85 9.31
C ALA A 109 -5.52 -0.89 8.49
N ASP A 110 -6.75 -1.26 8.19
CA ASP A 110 -7.80 -0.38 7.62
C ASP A 110 -8.09 0.84 8.50
N ASN A 111 -7.69 0.80 9.77
CA ASN A 111 -7.74 1.93 10.69
C ASN A 111 -6.51 1.93 11.60
N TYR A 112 -5.31 1.98 10.98
CA TYR A 112 -4.04 1.92 11.70
C TYR A 112 -3.82 3.12 12.64
N ASP A 113 -4.45 4.27 12.40
CA ASP A 113 -4.36 5.44 13.26
C ASP A 113 -4.85 5.17 14.70
N ARG A 114 -5.71 4.19 14.91
CA ARG A 114 -6.09 3.74 16.26
C ARG A 114 -4.94 3.19 17.09
N MET A 115 -3.83 2.85 16.46
CA MET A 115 -2.63 2.41 17.15
C MET A 115 -1.72 3.58 17.54
N ARG A 116 -2.00 4.79 17.08
CA ARG A 116 -1.23 6.00 17.41
C ARG A 116 -1.28 6.27 18.93
N GLY A 117 -0.12 6.49 19.53
CA GLY A 117 0.00 6.72 20.99
C GLY A 117 -0.01 5.43 21.84
N LEU A 118 -0.13 4.26 21.23
CA LEU A 118 0.08 3.00 21.96
C LEU A 118 1.58 2.72 22.12
N TYR A 119 1.89 1.77 23.03
CA TYR A 119 3.19 1.13 23.09
C TYR A 119 3.06 -0.37 22.87
N ASN A 120 4.06 -0.98 22.24
CA ASN A 120 4.11 -2.41 21.96
C ASN A 120 5.48 -3.00 22.28
N ASP A 121 5.48 -4.18 22.89
CA ASP A 121 6.65 -5.02 23.07
C ASP A 121 6.88 -5.94 21.86
N GLY A 122 5.84 -6.23 21.12
CA GLY A 122 5.93 -6.99 19.88
C GLY A 122 4.70 -6.85 18.99
N VAL A 123 4.94 -6.75 17.69
CA VAL A 123 3.88 -6.66 16.67
C VAL A 123 4.10 -7.73 15.60
N THR A 124 3.04 -8.43 15.19
CA THR A 124 3.04 -9.16 13.91
C THR A 124 2.15 -8.43 12.93
N ILE A 125 2.66 -8.23 11.73
CA ILE A 125 1.97 -7.63 10.59
C ILE A 125 1.73 -8.76 9.58
N ASP A 126 0.48 -9.16 9.43
CA ASP A 126 0.05 -10.27 8.57
C ASP A 126 -0.44 -9.74 7.23
N GLU A 127 0.05 -10.32 6.15
CA GLU A 127 -0.19 -9.91 4.76
C GLU A 127 0.09 -8.41 4.52
N PRO A 128 1.31 -7.92 4.85
CA PRO A 128 1.66 -6.50 4.75
C PRO A 128 1.47 -5.93 3.34
N ALA A 129 1.68 -6.72 2.30
CA ALA A 129 1.44 -6.30 0.92
C ALA A 129 0.01 -5.81 0.63
N MET A 130 -0.95 -6.14 1.50
CA MET A 130 -2.34 -5.74 1.41
C MET A 130 -2.66 -4.47 2.21
N MET A 131 -1.68 -3.91 2.92
CA MET A 131 -1.85 -2.75 3.81
C MET A 131 -1.26 -1.49 3.19
N ASP A 132 -1.76 -0.35 3.64
CA ASP A 132 -1.12 0.95 3.36
C ASP A 132 0.32 0.93 3.89
N PRO A 133 1.34 1.15 3.04
CA PRO A 133 2.74 1.13 3.46
C PRO A 133 3.07 2.16 4.54
N ARG A 134 2.32 3.27 4.64
CA ARG A 134 2.49 4.30 5.68
C ARG A 134 2.16 3.80 7.08
N ALA A 135 1.32 2.77 7.20
CA ALA A 135 0.95 2.21 8.50
C ALA A 135 2.19 1.80 9.33
N TRP A 136 3.22 1.25 8.66
CA TRP A 136 4.44 0.84 9.33
C TRP A 136 5.28 2.02 9.83
N PRO A 137 5.84 2.90 8.98
CA PRO A 137 6.76 3.95 9.41
C PRO A 137 6.10 5.02 10.29
N GLU A 138 4.84 5.38 10.01
CA GLU A 138 4.20 6.52 10.66
C GLU A 138 3.53 6.18 11.99
N VAL A 139 3.02 4.95 12.13
CA VAL A 139 2.22 4.58 13.32
C VAL A 139 2.75 3.34 14.02
N ILE A 140 2.90 2.21 13.35
CA ILE A 140 3.21 0.95 14.01
C ILE A 140 4.66 0.94 14.53
N ARG A 141 5.62 1.34 13.72
CA ARG A 141 7.04 1.37 14.08
C ARG A 141 7.33 2.27 15.31
N PRO A 142 6.77 3.48 15.42
CA PRO A 142 6.89 4.31 16.62
C PRO A 142 6.42 3.64 17.90
N THR A 143 5.36 2.81 17.87
CA THR A 143 4.85 2.12 19.08
C THR A 143 5.86 1.15 19.71
N LEU A 144 6.89 0.74 18.97
CA LEU A 144 7.94 -0.17 19.40
C LEU A 144 9.15 0.53 20.03
N THR A 145 9.14 1.86 20.11
CA THR A 145 10.32 2.64 20.48
C THR A 145 10.62 2.56 21.98
N ASP A 146 9.60 2.71 22.81
CA ASP A 146 9.74 2.85 24.27
C ASP A 146 10.43 1.63 24.92
N TYR A 147 10.10 0.44 24.48
CA TYR A 147 10.60 -0.81 25.06
C TYR A 147 11.45 -1.64 24.10
N LYS A 148 11.97 -1.02 23.03
CA LYS A 148 12.72 -1.71 21.98
C LYS A 148 11.98 -2.95 21.45
N GLY A 149 10.66 -2.81 21.32
CA GLY A 149 9.78 -3.89 20.86
C GLY A 149 10.19 -4.44 19.50
N TRP A 150 9.82 -5.68 19.21
CA TRP A 150 10.11 -6.39 17.98
C TRP A 150 8.94 -6.35 16.98
N ALA A 151 9.21 -6.61 15.70
CA ALA A 151 8.16 -6.83 14.71
C ALA A 151 8.45 -8.04 13.82
N SER A 152 7.36 -8.74 13.42
CA SER A 152 7.41 -9.80 12.43
C SER A 152 6.44 -9.50 11.30
N PHE A 153 6.96 -9.45 10.09
CA PHE A 153 6.20 -9.30 8.85
C PHE A 153 6.01 -10.67 8.23
N ILE A 154 4.78 -11.11 8.08
CA ILE A 154 4.45 -12.44 7.56
C ILE A 154 3.47 -12.32 6.41
N GLY A 155 3.69 -13.03 5.31
CA GLY A 155 2.79 -12.95 4.16
C GLY A 155 3.27 -13.77 2.97
N THR A 156 2.50 -13.61 1.90
CA THR A 156 2.83 -14.08 0.56
C THR A 156 3.20 -12.89 -0.33
N PRO A 157 4.08 -13.05 -1.33
CA PRO A 157 4.44 -11.97 -2.24
C PRO A 157 3.26 -11.40 -3.01
N GLN A 158 3.27 -10.09 -3.22
CA GLN A 158 2.35 -9.39 -4.11
C GLN A 158 3.12 -8.44 -5.06
N GLY A 159 4.21 -8.96 -5.64
CA GLY A 159 5.16 -8.16 -6.40
C GLY A 159 6.23 -7.52 -5.51
N ARG A 160 7.08 -6.67 -6.11
CA ARG A 160 8.17 -5.97 -5.40
C ARG A 160 7.68 -4.69 -4.72
N ASP A 161 6.68 -4.84 -3.85
CA ASP A 161 6.07 -3.80 -3.04
C ASP A 161 6.88 -3.45 -1.78
N TRP A 162 6.27 -2.74 -0.81
CA TRP A 162 6.92 -2.39 0.43
C TRP A 162 7.26 -3.61 1.31
N PHE A 163 6.48 -4.71 1.26
CA PHE A 163 6.82 -5.96 1.94
C PHE A 163 8.12 -6.57 1.40
N TYR A 164 8.34 -6.47 0.07
CA TYR A 164 9.61 -6.85 -0.53
C TYR A 164 10.78 -6.03 0.02
N ARG A 165 10.57 -4.72 0.28
CA ARG A 165 11.60 -3.76 0.67
C ARG A 165 11.76 -3.54 2.16
N VAL A 166 10.84 -4.01 3.02
CA VAL A 166 10.79 -3.70 4.46
C VAL A 166 12.09 -4.06 5.22
N ASP A 167 12.86 -5.00 4.72
CA ASP A 167 14.13 -5.48 5.27
C ASP A 167 15.37 -4.95 4.52
N LYS A 168 15.19 -3.89 3.71
CA LYS A 168 16.25 -3.32 2.86
C LYS A 168 16.42 -1.83 3.13
N ALA A 169 17.67 -1.36 2.98
CA ALA A 169 17.98 0.05 2.92
C ALA A 169 17.62 0.65 1.55
N GLU A 170 17.71 1.97 1.40
CA GLU A 170 17.39 2.68 0.14
C GLU A 170 18.25 2.22 -1.05
N ASP A 171 19.49 1.81 -0.80
CA ASP A 171 20.39 1.26 -1.82
C ASP A 171 20.14 -0.22 -2.16
N GLY A 172 19.14 -0.84 -1.51
CA GLY A 172 18.75 -2.23 -1.70
C GLY A 172 19.57 -3.22 -0.85
N THR A 173 20.50 -2.76 -0.02
CA THR A 173 21.25 -3.64 0.89
C THR A 173 20.35 -4.16 2.02
N GLU A 174 20.60 -5.38 2.45
CA GLU A 174 19.83 -6.00 3.52
C GLU A 174 20.16 -5.41 4.88
N LEU A 175 19.12 -5.07 5.66
CA LEU A 175 19.27 -4.55 7.02
C LEU A 175 19.71 -5.68 7.98
N PRO A 176 20.75 -5.50 8.82
CA PRO A 176 21.33 -6.58 9.61
C PRO A 176 20.46 -7.05 10.77
N ASP A 177 19.52 -6.24 11.25
CA ASP A 177 18.64 -6.55 12.38
C ASP A 177 17.35 -7.28 11.98
N PHE A 178 17.32 -7.85 10.75
CA PHE A 178 16.22 -8.66 10.23
C PHE A 178 16.57 -10.14 10.15
N PHE A 179 15.80 -10.97 10.85
CA PHE A 179 15.68 -12.40 10.57
C PHE A 179 14.88 -12.60 9.28
N ARG A 180 15.38 -13.44 8.37
CA ARG A 180 14.74 -13.71 7.08
C ARG A 180 14.45 -15.19 6.93
N LEU A 181 13.22 -15.50 6.53
CA LEU A 181 12.82 -16.89 6.29
C LEU A 181 11.89 -16.95 5.07
N THR A 182 12.30 -17.68 4.05
CA THR A 182 11.49 -17.98 2.87
C THR A 182 11.19 -19.46 2.83
N LEU A 183 9.91 -19.83 2.71
CA LEU A 183 9.44 -21.22 2.79
C LEU A 183 8.51 -21.51 1.61
N LYS A 184 9.08 -22.15 0.59
CA LYS A 184 8.38 -22.55 -0.63
C LYS A 184 7.65 -23.88 -0.44
N ALA A 185 6.50 -24.05 -1.07
CA ALA A 185 5.70 -25.26 -0.97
C ALA A 185 6.47 -26.49 -1.51
N SER A 186 7.26 -26.31 -2.56
CA SER A 186 8.13 -27.36 -3.12
C SER A 186 9.21 -27.87 -2.16
N GLU A 187 9.62 -27.05 -1.18
CA GLU A 187 10.73 -27.34 -0.25
C GLU A 187 10.26 -27.82 1.12
N THR A 188 9.06 -27.40 1.56
CA THR A 188 8.60 -27.67 2.94
C THR A 188 8.06 -29.07 3.17
N GLY A 189 7.58 -29.74 2.12
CA GLY A 189 6.97 -31.07 2.21
C GLY A 189 5.64 -31.11 3.01
N ILE A 190 5.04 -29.96 3.29
CA ILE A 190 3.81 -29.84 4.09
C ILE A 190 2.57 -30.18 3.25
N ILE A 191 2.56 -29.75 2.00
CA ILE A 191 1.52 -30.07 1.04
C ILE A 191 1.96 -31.31 0.26
N PRO A 192 1.14 -32.37 0.21
CA PRO A 192 1.48 -33.57 -0.56
C PRO A 192 1.73 -33.24 -2.05
N PRO A 193 2.67 -33.94 -2.73
CA PRO A 193 3.00 -33.64 -4.13
C PRO A 193 1.79 -33.71 -5.07
N ALA A 194 0.87 -34.64 -4.86
CA ALA A 194 -0.37 -34.75 -5.66
C ALA A 194 -1.26 -33.51 -5.51
N GLU A 195 -1.34 -32.94 -4.30
CA GLU A 195 -2.10 -31.74 -4.03
C GLU A 195 -1.43 -30.50 -4.64
N LEU A 196 -0.09 -30.40 -4.59
CA LEU A 196 0.64 -29.34 -5.28
C LEU A 196 0.41 -29.39 -6.79
N GLN A 197 0.38 -30.58 -7.38
CA GLN A 197 0.09 -30.74 -8.79
C GLN A 197 -1.35 -30.31 -9.14
N SER A 198 -2.31 -30.65 -8.28
CA SER A 198 -3.71 -30.22 -8.43
C SER A 198 -3.87 -28.70 -8.32
N LEU A 199 -3.20 -28.08 -7.33
CA LEU A 199 -3.18 -26.62 -7.17
C LEU A 199 -2.55 -25.93 -8.38
N ARG A 200 -1.43 -26.46 -8.90
CA ARG A 200 -0.77 -25.91 -10.09
C ARG A 200 -1.66 -25.99 -11.34
N ALA A 201 -2.42 -27.07 -11.49
CA ALA A 201 -3.39 -27.19 -12.59
C ALA A 201 -4.60 -26.23 -12.48
N GLY A 202 -4.96 -25.82 -11.25
CA GLY A 202 -6.09 -24.94 -10.97
C GLY A 202 -5.73 -23.45 -10.89
N MET A 203 -4.45 -23.10 -10.89
CA MET A 203 -3.96 -21.70 -10.79
C MET A 203 -3.26 -21.28 -12.09
N SER A 204 -3.16 -19.96 -12.34
CA SER A 204 -2.18 -19.49 -13.33
C SER A 204 -0.76 -19.72 -12.83
N GLU A 205 0.22 -19.83 -13.74
CA GLU A 205 1.62 -20.03 -13.37
C GLU A 205 2.12 -18.89 -12.45
N ASP A 206 1.82 -17.63 -12.79
CA ASP A 206 2.16 -16.48 -11.94
C ASP A 206 1.54 -16.55 -10.55
N GLN A 207 0.31 -17.02 -10.44
CA GLN A 207 -0.36 -17.21 -9.15
C GLN A 207 0.30 -18.32 -8.35
N TYR A 208 0.61 -19.45 -8.96
CA TYR A 208 1.31 -20.57 -8.31
C TYR A 208 2.69 -20.15 -7.82
N GLU A 209 3.48 -19.51 -8.67
CA GLU A 209 4.82 -19.01 -8.33
C GLU A 209 4.77 -18.01 -7.16
N ARG A 210 3.78 -17.14 -7.12
CA ARG A 210 3.61 -16.17 -6.04
C ARG A 210 3.15 -16.84 -4.73
N GLU A 211 2.09 -17.63 -4.79
CA GLU A 211 1.40 -18.14 -3.61
C GLU A 211 2.06 -19.40 -3.01
N MET A 212 2.67 -20.22 -3.87
CA MET A 212 3.27 -21.49 -3.49
C MET A 212 4.80 -21.43 -3.48
N GLU A 213 5.41 -20.79 -4.48
CA GLU A 213 6.87 -20.71 -4.59
C GLU A 213 7.46 -19.40 -4.07
N CYS A 214 6.62 -18.53 -3.46
CA CYS A 214 7.06 -17.32 -2.77
C CYS A 214 7.83 -16.32 -3.67
N SER A 215 7.50 -16.27 -4.96
CA SER A 215 8.17 -15.40 -5.92
C SER A 215 7.62 -13.97 -5.84
N PHE A 216 8.51 -12.99 -5.62
CA PHE A 216 8.19 -11.57 -5.74
C PHE A 216 8.22 -11.05 -7.19
N ASP A 217 8.73 -11.86 -8.12
CA ASP A 217 8.86 -11.48 -9.54
C ASP A 217 7.70 -11.97 -10.40
N ALA A 218 6.88 -12.88 -9.88
CA ALA A 218 5.68 -13.33 -10.55
C ALA A 218 4.67 -12.18 -10.71
N ALA A 219 4.06 -12.05 -11.89
CA ALA A 219 3.11 -10.98 -12.18
C ALA A 219 1.90 -11.03 -11.21
N VAL A 220 1.48 -9.88 -10.72
CA VAL A 220 0.28 -9.77 -9.88
C VAL A 220 -0.94 -9.85 -10.78
N GLN A 221 -1.68 -10.95 -10.68
CA GLN A 221 -2.88 -11.15 -11.48
C GLN A 221 -3.91 -10.06 -11.17
N GLY A 222 -4.42 -9.42 -12.23
CA GLY A 222 -5.40 -8.35 -12.12
C GLY A 222 -4.82 -6.97 -11.77
N ALA A 223 -3.51 -6.84 -11.53
CA ALA A 223 -2.88 -5.52 -11.37
C ALA A 223 -2.92 -4.74 -12.68
N TYR A 224 -3.46 -3.52 -12.61
CA TYR A 224 -3.65 -2.71 -13.81
C TYR A 224 -2.36 -2.08 -14.35
N PHE A 225 -1.41 -1.70 -13.44
CA PHE A 225 -0.25 -0.89 -13.79
C PHE A 225 1.09 -1.48 -13.38
N ALA A 226 1.13 -2.55 -12.58
CA ALA A 226 2.37 -3.12 -12.04
C ALA A 226 3.38 -3.49 -13.14
N ARG A 227 2.92 -4.18 -14.22
CA ARG A 227 3.76 -4.53 -15.37
C ARG A 227 4.29 -3.28 -16.08
N LEU A 228 3.44 -2.28 -16.30
CA LEU A 228 3.80 -1.04 -17.00
C LEU A 228 4.85 -0.23 -16.21
N LEU A 229 4.76 -0.20 -14.88
CA LEU A 229 5.77 0.40 -14.01
C LEU A 229 7.09 -0.38 -14.05
N GLY A 230 7.04 -1.71 -14.09
CA GLY A 230 8.21 -2.55 -14.30
C GLY A 230 8.93 -2.24 -15.63
N GLU A 231 8.18 -2.13 -16.71
CA GLU A 231 8.69 -1.72 -18.03
C GLU A 231 9.27 -0.31 -18.01
N ALA A 232 8.60 0.65 -17.34
CA ALA A 232 9.09 2.00 -17.19
C ALA A 232 10.43 2.05 -16.44
N LYS A 233 10.58 1.24 -15.39
CA LYS A 233 11.84 1.11 -14.65
C LYS A 233 12.95 0.51 -15.51
N ALA A 234 12.67 -0.56 -16.22
CA ALA A 234 13.63 -1.20 -17.12
C ALA A 234 14.09 -0.29 -18.26
N GLN A 235 13.21 0.62 -18.71
CA GLN A 235 13.51 1.61 -19.75
C GLN A 235 14.15 2.90 -19.21
N GLY A 236 14.45 3.01 -17.91
CA GLY A 236 15.06 4.19 -17.30
C GLY A 236 14.10 5.39 -17.18
N ARG A 237 12.79 5.19 -17.30
CA ARG A 237 11.78 6.25 -17.18
C ARG A 237 11.36 6.55 -15.72
N ILE A 238 11.93 5.83 -14.76
CA ILE A 238 11.84 6.11 -13.33
C ILE A 238 13.24 6.53 -12.87
N GLY A 239 13.39 7.80 -12.50
CA GLY A 239 14.69 8.37 -12.15
C GLY A 239 14.58 9.83 -11.76
N ARG A 240 15.62 10.61 -12.01
CA ARG A 240 15.60 12.06 -11.77
C ARG A 240 14.82 12.77 -12.88
N VAL A 241 13.61 13.22 -12.56
CA VAL A 241 12.75 14.00 -13.46
C VAL A 241 12.54 15.39 -12.88
N SER A 242 12.76 16.43 -13.68
CA SER A 242 12.62 17.83 -13.29
C SER A 242 11.56 18.53 -14.13
N ALA A 243 10.90 19.51 -13.53
CA ALA A 243 9.96 20.37 -14.24
C ALA A 243 10.68 21.26 -15.27
N ASP A 244 10.01 21.57 -16.37
CA ASP A 244 10.37 22.66 -17.26
C ASP A 244 9.80 23.96 -16.69
N PRO A 245 10.65 24.97 -16.37
CA PRO A 245 10.17 26.19 -15.73
C PRO A 245 9.27 27.06 -16.61
N LEU A 246 9.23 26.79 -17.92
CA LEU A 246 8.43 27.56 -18.89
C LEU A 246 7.04 27.00 -19.11
N LEU A 247 6.76 25.79 -18.62
CA LEU A 247 5.47 25.12 -18.82
C LEU A 247 4.66 25.08 -17.52
N PRO A 248 3.32 25.14 -17.59
CA PRO A 248 2.47 25.07 -16.41
C PRO A 248 2.55 23.69 -15.74
N LEU A 249 2.45 23.67 -14.42
CA LEU A 249 2.26 22.46 -13.63
C LEU A 249 0.78 22.13 -13.55
N GLN A 250 0.47 20.85 -13.61
CA GLN A 250 -0.87 20.30 -13.41
C GLN A 250 -0.90 19.54 -12.09
N ALA A 251 -1.94 19.73 -11.31
CA ALA A 251 -2.21 18.97 -10.08
C ALA A 251 -3.52 18.22 -10.24
N PHE A 252 -3.46 16.91 -10.36
CA PHE A 252 -4.64 16.05 -10.48
C PHE A 252 -5.03 15.53 -9.10
N VAL A 253 -6.28 15.74 -8.71
CA VAL A 253 -6.75 15.55 -7.35
C VAL A 253 -7.86 14.51 -7.29
N ASP A 254 -7.78 13.60 -6.35
CA ASP A 254 -8.93 12.84 -5.85
C ASP A 254 -9.31 13.40 -4.47
N ILE A 255 -10.58 13.78 -4.32
CA ILE A 255 -11.06 14.49 -3.13
C ILE A 255 -11.47 13.46 -2.08
N GLY A 256 -10.69 13.36 -1.02
CA GLY A 256 -11.07 12.60 0.16
C GLY A 256 -12.08 13.31 1.05
N GLY A 257 -12.50 12.63 2.09
CA GLY A 257 -13.37 13.20 3.12
C GLY A 257 -12.58 13.77 4.31
N ALA A 258 -13.28 14.43 5.25
CA ALA A 258 -12.72 14.83 6.53
C ALA A 258 -13.16 13.87 7.65
N GLY A 259 -12.21 13.48 8.55
CA GLY A 259 -12.46 12.63 9.70
C GLY A 259 -11.80 11.25 9.62
N SER A 260 -11.83 10.51 10.70
CA SER A 260 -11.09 9.23 10.87
C SER A 260 -11.60 8.05 10.02
N LYS A 261 -12.69 8.21 9.30
CA LYS A 261 -13.23 7.22 8.35
C LYS A 261 -13.32 7.78 6.94
N ALA A 262 -12.61 8.88 6.67
CA ALA A 262 -12.65 9.53 5.39
C ALA A 262 -11.77 8.83 4.37
N ASP A 263 -12.17 8.92 3.12
CA ASP A 263 -11.33 8.53 2.00
C ASP A 263 -10.08 9.42 1.91
N ALA A 264 -9.01 8.90 1.35
CA ALA A 264 -7.76 9.64 1.20
C ALA A 264 -7.91 10.79 0.20
N PHE A 265 -7.31 11.94 0.52
CA PHE A 265 -7.10 13.02 -0.41
C PHE A 265 -5.77 12.79 -1.13
N SER A 266 -5.80 12.62 -2.44
CA SER A 266 -4.62 12.30 -3.24
C SER A 266 -4.35 13.36 -4.31
N ILE A 267 -3.07 13.72 -4.50
CA ILE A 267 -2.61 14.69 -5.52
C ILE A 267 -1.44 14.10 -6.29
N TRP A 268 -1.50 14.19 -7.62
CA TRP A 268 -0.35 14.00 -8.49
C TRP A 268 0.02 15.33 -9.15
N ILE A 269 1.32 15.67 -9.08
CA ILE A 269 1.88 16.81 -9.79
C ILE A 269 2.51 16.32 -11.08
N GLU A 270 1.95 16.78 -12.19
CA GLU A 270 2.36 16.37 -13.53
C GLU A 270 2.69 17.59 -14.41
N GLN A 271 3.46 17.36 -15.45
CA GLN A 271 3.74 18.35 -16.46
C GLN A 271 3.77 17.70 -17.84
N PHE A 272 3.08 18.33 -18.81
CA PHE A 272 3.05 17.86 -20.18
C PHE A 272 4.14 18.57 -20.99
N VAL A 273 5.18 17.82 -21.38
CA VAL A 273 6.36 18.36 -22.08
C VAL A 273 6.48 17.68 -23.44
N GLY A 274 5.95 18.29 -24.46
CA GLY A 274 5.89 17.67 -25.80
C GLY A 274 5.08 16.36 -25.74
N GLN A 275 5.74 15.24 -26.02
CA GLN A 275 5.12 13.91 -25.95
C GLN A 275 5.33 13.21 -24.60
N GLU A 276 6.07 13.82 -23.67
CA GLU A 276 6.34 13.27 -22.35
C GLU A 276 5.31 13.76 -21.34
N ILE A 277 4.95 12.90 -20.41
CA ILE A 277 4.20 13.25 -19.19
C ILE A 277 5.18 13.08 -18.04
N ARG A 278 5.64 14.18 -17.46
CA ARG A 278 6.56 14.19 -16.33
C ARG A 278 5.79 14.18 -15.02
N VAL A 279 5.90 13.10 -14.27
CA VAL A 279 5.30 12.96 -12.95
C VAL A 279 6.34 13.41 -11.93
N LEU A 280 6.10 14.54 -11.30
CA LEU A 280 7.08 15.26 -10.50
C LEU A 280 6.95 14.97 -9.02
N ASP A 281 5.72 14.80 -8.52
CA ASP A 281 5.47 14.59 -7.09
C ASP A 281 4.15 13.83 -6.88
N HIS A 282 4.01 13.22 -5.71
CA HIS A 282 2.78 12.60 -5.24
C HIS A 282 2.56 12.90 -3.76
N TYR A 283 1.31 13.17 -3.42
CA TYR A 283 0.85 13.40 -2.07
C TYR A 283 -0.43 12.63 -1.80
N GLU A 284 -0.51 12.05 -0.62
CA GLU A 284 -1.75 11.44 -0.14
C GLU A 284 -1.86 11.61 1.38
N SER A 285 -3.05 11.90 1.86
CA SER A 285 -3.32 12.04 3.29
C SER A 285 -4.77 11.72 3.60
N VAL A 286 -5.03 11.15 4.78
CA VAL A 286 -6.37 10.76 5.24
C VAL A 286 -6.80 11.67 6.37
N GLY A 287 -8.07 12.09 6.36
CA GLY A 287 -8.72 12.76 7.49
C GLY A 287 -8.27 14.20 7.76
N GLN A 288 -7.44 14.79 6.90
CA GLN A 288 -6.96 16.15 7.03
C GLN A 288 -7.97 17.17 6.47
N VAL A 289 -7.92 18.37 6.98
CA VAL A 289 -8.74 19.49 6.46
C VAL A 289 -8.11 20.08 5.20
N LEU A 290 -8.92 20.69 4.33
CA LEU A 290 -8.46 21.25 3.05
C LEU A 290 -7.27 22.23 3.19
N ALA A 291 -7.24 23.02 4.26
CA ALA A 291 -6.12 23.94 4.52
C ALA A 291 -4.75 23.22 4.65
N PHE A 292 -4.73 21.99 5.13
CA PHE A 292 -3.52 21.20 5.23
C PHE A 292 -2.98 20.84 3.83
N HIS A 293 -3.85 20.43 2.92
CA HIS A 293 -3.50 20.11 1.53
C HIS A 293 -3.02 21.36 0.76
N VAL A 294 -3.68 22.51 0.99
CA VAL A 294 -3.25 23.79 0.43
C VAL A 294 -1.86 24.19 0.93
N ASN A 295 -1.58 24.01 2.22
CA ASN A 295 -0.25 24.30 2.77
C ASN A 295 0.82 23.41 2.16
N TRP A 296 0.57 22.11 1.97
CA TRP A 296 1.50 21.21 1.31
C TRP A 296 1.85 21.69 -0.11
N LEU A 297 0.86 22.10 -0.90
CA LEU A 297 1.09 22.63 -2.25
C LEU A 297 1.98 23.88 -2.22
N ARG A 298 1.79 24.78 -1.26
CA ARG A 298 2.59 26.01 -1.10
C ARG A 298 4.01 25.71 -0.63
N GLU A 299 4.19 24.86 0.37
CA GLU A 299 5.50 24.48 0.91
C GLU A 299 6.38 23.79 -0.15
N ARG A 300 5.75 23.11 -1.11
CA ARG A 300 6.43 22.46 -2.25
C ARG A 300 6.64 23.39 -3.46
N GLY A 301 6.15 24.63 -3.42
CA GLY A 301 6.27 25.58 -4.53
C GLY A 301 5.29 25.34 -5.69
N TYR A 302 4.16 24.67 -5.40
CA TYR A 302 3.12 24.34 -6.39
C TYR A 302 1.94 25.32 -6.39
N GLU A 303 2.09 26.51 -5.83
CA GLU A 303 1.04 27.53 -5.73
C GLU A 303 0.52 28.02 -7.08
N LYS A 304 1.29 27.82 -8.16
CA LYS A 304 0.89 28.16 -9.54
C LYS A 304 0.38 26.97 -10.34
N ALA A 305 0.28 25.78 -9.73
CA ALA A 305 -0.23 24.61 -10.41
C ALA A 305 -1.73 24.78 -10.72
N ILE A 306 -2.14 24.27 -11.88
CA ILE A 306 -3.55 24.21 -12.26
C ILE A 306 -4.14 22.96 -11.62
N LEU A 307 -5.06 23.13 -10.67
CA LEU A 307 -5.71 22.01 -9.99
C LEU A 307 -6.87 21.47 -10.83
N THR A 308 -6.87 20.20 -11.11
CA THR A 308 -7.96 19.51 -11.77
C THR A 308 -8.62 18.55 -10.80
N LEU A 309 -9.89 18.83 -10.49
CA LEU A 309 -10.72 18.08 -9.56
C LEU A 309 -11.67 17.13 -10.30
N PRO A 310 -12.08 16.01 -9.69
CA PRO A 310 -13.19 15.21 -10.17
C PRO A 310 -14.51 16.00 -10.05
N HIS A 311 -15.59 15.46 -10.60
CA HIS A 311 -16.91 16.09 -10.58
C HIS A 311 -17.42 16.46 -9.16
N ASP A 312 -16.93 15.78 -8.14
CA ASP A 312 -17.26 16.05 -6.74
C ASP A 312 -16.72 17.40 -6.24
N GLY A 313 -15.79 18.01 -6.96
CA GLY A 313 -15.27 19.36 -6.67
C GLY A 313 -16.35 20.44 -6.62
N VAL A 314 -17.50 20.21 -7.25
CA VAL A 314 -18.67 21.13 -7.18
C VAL A 314 -19.58 20.85 -5.99
N ASN A 315 -19.34 19.78 -5.21
CA ASN A 315 -20.16 19.46 -4.05
C ASN A 315 -19.98 20.53 -2.95
N VAL A 316 -21.08 20.90 -2.34
CA VAL A 316 -21.08 21.88 -1.25
C VAL A 316 -20.66 21.20 0.04
N ASN A 317 -19.65 21.73 0.70
CA ASN A 317 -19.29 21.33 2.05
C ASN A 317 -20.39 21.78 3.02
N ASN A 318 -21.07 20.84 3.66
CA ASN A 318 -22.20 21.11 4.56
C ASN A 318 -21.84 21.96 5.79
N ILE A 319 -20.56 22.07 6.14
CA ILE A 319 -20.08 22.87 7.28
C ILE A 319 -19.87 24.32 6.87
N THR A 320 -19.30 24.55 5.70
CA THR A 320 -18.91 25.90 5.24
C THR A 320 -19.92 26.53 4.27
N GLY A 321 -20.82 25.72 3.69
CA GLY A 321 -21.76 26.15 2.67
C GLY A 321 -21.12 26.50 1.31
N LYS A 322 -19.81 26.25 1.14
CA LYS A 322 -19.06 26.52 -0.10
C LYS A 322 -18.62 25.22 -0.78
N ARG A 323 -18.38 25.29 -2.08
CA ARG A 323 -17.85 24.16 -2.86
C ARG A 323 -16.34 24.01 -2.64
N TYR A 324 -15.81 22.80 -2.85
CA TYR A 324 -14.36 22.57 -2.80
C TYR A 324 -13.61 23.47 -3.78
N GLU A 325 -14.11 23.60 -5.00
CA GLU A 325 -13.52 24.49 -6.01
C GLU A 325 -13.43 25.96 -5.57
N ASP A 326 -14.47 26.47 -4.89
CA ASP A 326 -14.50 27.87 -4.43
C ASP A 326 -13.45 28.12 -3.35
N HIS A 327 -13.29 27.17 -2.41
CA HIS A 327 -12.23 27.27 -1.38
C HIS A 327 -10.83 27.29 -1.98
N LEU A 328 -10.58 26.47 -2.99
CA LEU A 328 -9.27 26.43 -3.65
C LEU A 328 -9.01 27.68 -4.50
N ARG A 329 -10.02 28.23 -5.16
CA ARG A 329 -9.92 29.51 -5.88
C ARG A 329 -9.68 30.67 -4.92
N GLU A 330 -10.35 30.72 -3.77
CA GLU A 330 -10.11 31.70 -2.70
C GLU A 330 -8.69 31.59 -2.13
N ALA A 331 -8.13 30.37 -2.10
CA ALA A 331 -6.73 30.13 -1.72
C ALA A 331 -5.71 30.56 -2.80
N GLY A 332 -6.18 31.02 -3.99
CA GLY A 332 -5.35 31.57 -5.07
C GLY A 332 -5.00 30.60 -6.18
N PHE A 333 -5.59 29.41 -6.20
CA PHE A 333 -5.32 28.42 -7.26
C PHE A 333 -6.23 28.59 -8.47
N THR A 334 -5.71 28.24 -9.65
CA THR A 334 -6.52 27.99 -10.84
C THR A 334 -7.14 26.60 -10.73
N VAL A 335 -8.46 26.51 -10.81
CA VAL A 335 -9.18 25.23 -10.57
C VAL A 335 -10.06 24.88 -11.77
N ASN A 336 -9.88 23.69 -12.29
CA ASN A 336 -10.73 23.02 -13.27
C ASN A 336 -11.50 21.88 -12.60
N VAL A 337 -12.75 21.67 -12.99
CA VAL A 337 -13.55 20.53 -12.53
C VAL A 337 -13.97 19.70 -13.74
N ILE A 338 -13.67 18.41 -13.71
CA ILE A 338 -14.03 17.50 -14.80
C ILE A 338 -15.52 17.13 -14.66
N PRO A 339 -16.28 17.10 -15.75
CA PRO A 339 -17.64 16.61 -15.72
C PRO A 339 -17.76 15.18 -15.23
N ASN A 340 -18.91 14.81 -14.68
CA ASN A 340 -19.17 13.43 -14.26
C ASN A 340 -19.02 12.48 -15.45
N GLN A 341 -18.10 11.53 -15.30
CA GLN A 341 -17.77 10.55 -16.35
C GLN A 341 -18.75 9.36 -16.40
N GLY A 342 -19.71 9.29 -15.47
CA GLY A 342 -20.76 8.28 -15.43
C GLY A 342 -20.28 6.87 -14.97
N PRO A 343 -21.17 5.87 -15.12
CA PRO A 343 -20.85 4.48 -14.79
C PRO A 343 -19.65 3.96 -15.59
N GLY A 344 -18.70 3.28 -14.92
CA GLY A 344 -17.48 2.77 -15.54
C GLY A 344 -16.33 3.77 -15.65
N ALA A 345 -16.43 4.94 -15.01
CA ALA A 345 -15.40 5.98 -15.00
C ALA A 345 -14.02 5.44 -14.58
N ALA A 346 -13.95 4.59 -13.56
CA ALA A 346 -12.70 3.99 -13.10
C ALA A 346 -12.03 3.15 -14.19
N MET A 347 -12.78 2.31 -14.89
CA MET A 347 -12.25 1.52 -16.02
C MET A 347 -11.83 2.40 -17.20
N MET A 348 -12.54 3.49 -17.46
CA MET A 348 -12.17 4.46 -18.50
C MET A 348 -10.84 5.13 -18.15
N ARG A 349 -10.64 5.55 -16.90
CA ARG A 349 -9.37 6.12 -16.40
C ARG A 349 -8.23 5.12 -16.50
N ILE A 350 -8.46 3.86 -16.10
CA ILE A 350 -7.47 2.78 -16.21
C ILE A 350 -7.01 2.61 -17.67
N ARG A 351 -7.96 2.55 -18.61
CA ARG A 351 -7.63 2.42 -20.05
C ARG A 351 -6.90 3.65 -20.59
N ALA A 352 -7.27 4.85 -20.13
CA ALA A 352 -6.56 6.07 -20.50
C ALA A 352 -5.10 6.03 -20.04
N VAL A 353 -4.86 5.65 -18.78
CA VAL A 353 -3.51 5.46 -18.23
C VAL A 353 -2.73 4.44 -19.06
N GLN A 354 -3.29 3.25 -19.29
CA GLN A 354 -2.62 2.19 -20.05
C GLN A 354 -2.21 2.64 -21.46
N ARG A 355 -3.06 3.42 -22.14
CA ARG A 355 -2.80 3.97 -23.47
C ARG A 355 -1.62 4.91 -23.49
N VAL A 356 -1.51 5.82 -22.52
CA VAL A 356 -0.48 6.86 -22.49
C VAL A 356 0.74 6.48 -21.63
N PHE A 357 0.74 5.30 -21.01
CA PHE A 357 1.79 4.87 -20.07
C PHE A 357 3.22 4.92 -20.64
N PRO A 358 3.46 4.61 -21.91
CA PRO A 358 4.79 4.73 -22.51
C PRO A 358 5.38 6.16 -22.47
N LYS A 359 4.54 7.18 -22.27
CA LYS A 359 4.94 8.60 -22.21
C LYS A 359 5.29 9.09 -20.81
N TYR A 360 4.95 8.32 -19.76
CA TYR A 360 5.20 8.70 -18.38
C TYR A 360 6.67 8.57 -17.99
N TRP A 361 7.19 9.63 -17.35
CA TRP A 361 8.48 9.71 -16.69
C TRP A 361 8.28 10.08 -15.24
N PHE A 362 8.75 9.27 -14.32
CA PHE A 362 8.49 9.44 -12.89
C PHE A 362 9.74 9.92 -12.15
N ASN A 363 9.59 10.94 -11.31
CA ASN A 363 10.63 11.27 -10.35
C ASN A 363 10.68 10.15 -9.29
N GLU A 364 11.83 9.48 -9.17
CA GLU A 364 11.96 8.25 -8.37
C GLU A 364 11.65 8.47 -6.89
N LYS A 365 12.09 9.61 -6.32
CA LYS A 365 11.95 9.86 -4.87
C LYS A 365 10.57 10.38 -4.48
N THR A 366 10.12 11.40 -5.17
CA THR A 366 8.89 12.14 -4.79
C THR A 366 7.61 11.44 -5.19
N THR A 367 7.68 10.47 -6.11
CA THR A 367 6.51 9.70 -6.57
C THR A 367 6.46 8.27 -6.03
N GLU A 368 7.33 7.90 -5.08
CA GLU A 368 7.45 6.51 -4.62
C GLU A 368 6.13 5.98 -4.04
N SER A 369 5.52 6.69 -3.11
CA SER A 369 4.26 6.28 -2.47
C SER A 369 3.11 6.12 -3.48
N GLY A 370 3.00 7.02 -4.43
CA GLY A 370 1.99 6.93 -5.48
C GLY A 370 2.24 5.77 -6.45
N ARG A 371 3.50 5.50 -6.81
CA ARG A 371 3.85 4.32 -7.62
C ARG A 371 3.55 3.01 -6.89
N GLU A 372 3.70 2.97 -5.57
CA GLU A 372 3.28 1.81 -4.76
C GLU A 372 1.77 1.61 -4.82
N ALA A 373 1.00 2.68 -4.72
CA ALA A 373 -0.43 2.61 -4.91
C ALA A 373 -0.80 2.09 -6.31
N LEU A 374 -0.16 2.60 -7.36
CA LEU A 374 -0.39 2.12 -8.73
C LEU A 374 -0.01 0.64 -8.92
N ILE A 375 1.04 0.15 -8.26
CA ILE A 375 1.42 -1.28 -8.27
C ILE A 375 0.35 -2.14 -7.60
N ALA A 376 -0.21 -1.66 -6.47
CA ALA A 376 -1.20 -2.38 -5.69
C ALA A 376 -2.62 -2.31 -6.28
N TYR A 377 -2.89 -1.36 -7.18
CA TYR A 377 -4.21 -1.16 -7.76
C TYR A 377 -4.57 -2.27 -8.74
N ARG A 378 -5.62 -3.02 -8.42
CA ARG A 378 -5.96 -4.26 -9.10
C ARG A 378 -7.46 -4.47 -9.25
N GLU A 379 -7.81 -5.44 -10.06
CA GLU A 379 -9.15 -5.95 -10.22
C GLU A 379 -9.59 -6.73 -8.97
N LYS A 380 -10.75 -6.38 -8.44
CA LYS A 380 -11.45 -7.25 -7.48
C LYS A 380 -11.96 -8.48 -8.22
N ARG A 381 -11.69 -9.67 -7.68
CA ARG A 381 -12.11 -10.93 -8.29
C ARG A 381 -13.01 -11.73 -7.36
N ASP A 382 -14.00 -12.37 -7.92
CA ASP A 382 -14.72 -13.46 -7.30
C ASP A 382 -13.89 -14.73 -7.54
N GLU A 383 -13.21 -15.20 -6.50
CA GLU A 383 -12.34 -16.39 -6.59
C GLU A 383 -13.12 -17.67 -6.90
N GLU A 384 -14.38 -17.77 -6.44
CA GLU A 384 -15.21 -18.96 -6.69
C GLU A 384 -15.68 -19.06 -8.14
N ARG A 385 -15.99 -17.90 -8.75
CA ARG A 385 -16.50 -17.83 -10.14
C ARG A 385 -15.43 -17.49 -11.15
N ASN A 386 -14.24 -17.14 -10.69
CA ASN A 386 -13.11 -16.64 -11.50
C ASN A 386 -13.50 -15.47 -12.45
N VAL A 387 -14.35 -14.56 -11.94
CA VAL A 387 -14.85 -13.39 -12.68
C VAL A 387 -14.30 -12.11 -12.06
N GLY A 388 -13.85 -11.19 -12.91
CA GLY A 388 -13.48 -9.83 -12.52
C GLY A 388 -14.73 -9.01 -12.16
N LEU A 389 -14.69 -8.34 -11.01
CA LEU A 389 -15.77 -7.48 -10.51
C LEU A 389 -15.46 -5.98 -10.71
N GLY A 390 -14.43 -5.66 -11.51
CA GLY A 390 -13.94 -4.30 -11.68
C GLY A 390 -12.88 -3.90 -10.64
N PRO A 391 -12.46 -2.61 -10.62
CA PRO A 391 -11.40 -2.16 -9.73
C PRO A 391 -11.74 -2.36 -8.26
N GLU A 392 -10.76 -2.85 -7.48
CA GLU A 392 -10.89 -2.97 -6.05
C GLU A 392 -10.82 -1.59 -5.40
N HIS A 393 -11.82 -1.24 -4.59
CA HIS A 393 -11.78 -0.01 -3.81
C HIS A 393 -11.06 -0.28 -2.48
N ASN A 394 -9.81 0.17 -2.40
CA ASN A 394 -8.93 0.03 -1.24
C ASN A 394 -8.03 1.27 -1.12
N TRP A 395 -7.03 1.24 -0.24
CA TRP A 395 -6.11 2.35 -0.02
C TRP A 395 -5.43 2.87 -1.31
N ALA A 396 -5.24 2.01 -2.32
CA ALA A 396 -4.57 2.36 -3.58
C ALA A 396 -5.49 3.08 -4.59
N SER A 397 -6.82 2.97 -4.42
CA SER A 397 -7.78 3.47 -5.40
C SER A 397 -7.74 4.99 -5.55
N HIS A 398 -7.55 5.74 -4.46
CA HIS A 398 -7.55 7.21 -4.49
C HIS A 398 -6.39 7.77 -5.30
N SER A 399 -5.17 7.24 -5.08
CA SER A 399 -4.01 7.60 -5.89
C SER A 399 -4.17 7.21 -7.36
N ALA A 400 -4.77 6.04 -7.63
CA ALA A 400 -5.00 5.58 -8.99
C ALA A 400 -6.08 6.41 -9.72
N ASP A 401 -7.12 6.84 -9.01
CA ASP A 401 -8.18 7.68 -9.55
C ASP A 401 -7.67 9.09 -9.87
N ALA A 402 -6.89 9.71 -8.97
CA ALA A 402 -6.22 10.98 -9.22
C ALA A 402 -5.25 10.90 -10.42
N PHE A 403 -4.43 9.84 -10.50
CA PHE A 403 -3.53 9.59 -11.63
C PHE A 403 -4.28 9.42 -12.94
N GLY A 404 -5.42 8.71 -12.89
CA GLY A 404 -6.29 8.50 -14.04
C GLY A 404 -6.89 9.78 -14.61
N LEU A 405 -7.12 10.81 -13.78
CA LEU A 405 -7.55 12.12 -14.26
C LEU A 405 -6.48 12.77 -15.15
N GLY A 406 -5.21 12.67 -14.77
CA GLY A 406 -4.09 13.17 -15.59
C GLY A 406 -4.06 12.53 -16.99
N ALA A 407 -4.22 11.21 -17.04
CA ALA A 407 -4.26 10.48 -18.30
C ALA A 407 -5.45 10.86 -19.19
N VAL A 408 -6.61 11.15 -18.59
CA VAL A 408 -7.81 11.59 -19.33
C VAL A 408 -7.64 13.01 -19.86
N CYS A 409 -6.98 13.88 -19.12
CA CYS A 409 -6.74 15.28 -19.50
C CYS A 409 -5.56 15.47 -20.46
N TYR A 410 -4.75 14.43 -20.67
CA TYR A 410 -3.63 14.52 -21.61
C TYR A 410 -4.11 14.53 -23.06
N GLU A 411 -3.83 15.62 -23.74
CA GLU A 411 -4.03 15.78 -25.18
C GLU A 411 -2.69 15.64 -25.91
N GLU A 412 -2.63 14.76 -26.92
CA GLU A 412 -1.43 14.66 -27.75
C GLU A 412 -1.21 15.97 -28.52
N PRO A 413 0.02 16.52 -28.46
CA PRO A 413 0.34 17.68 -29.28
C PRO A 413 0.03 17.37 -30.74
N SER A 414 -0.84 18.16 -31.34
CA SER A 414 -1.17 18.00 -32.76
C SER A 414 0.11 18.13 -33.60
N ARG A 415 0.39 17.17 -34.46
CA ARG A 415 1.49 17.24 -35.44
C ARG A 415 1.29 18.35 -36.48
N SER A 416 0.25 19.17 -36.36
CA SER A 416 -0.14 20.21 -37.29
C SER A 416 0.47 21.55 -36.92
N ALA A 417 1.76 21.67 -36.98
CA ALA A 417 2.41 22.89 -37.41
C ALA A 417 3.66 22.46 -38.13
N GLY A 418 3.47 21.71 -39.18
CA GLY A 418 4.51 21.58 -40.17
C GLY A 418 4.90 22.97 -40.60
N PHE A 419 6.19 23.25 -40.65
CA PHE A 419 6.79 24.31 -41.45
C PHE A 419 6.35 24.10 -42.93
N GLY A 420 5.06 24.21 -43.21
CA GLY A 420 4.44 23.94 -44.49
C GLY A 420 3.97 25.20 -45.20
N ARG A 421 4.39 26.36 -44.77
CA ARG A 421 4.39 27.55 -45.63
C ARG A 421 5.67 27.55 -46.41
N SER A 422 5.62 27.21 -47.71
CA SER A 422 6.73 27.47 -48.62
C SER A 422 7.09 28.95 -48.51
N ILE A 423 8.29 29.26 -48.06
CA ILE A 423 8.84 30.58 -48.09
C ILE A 423 9.09 30.85 -49.57
N LYS A 424 8.26 31.65 -50.21
CA LYS A 424 8.50 32.17 -51.55
C LYS A 424 9.51 33.32 -51.42
N TYR A 425 10.73 33.10 -51.84
CA TYR A 425 11.67 34.19 -52.02
C TYR A 425 11.21 35.00 -53.25
N PRO A 426 11.21 36.35 -53.16
CA PRO A 426 10.99 37.16 -54.35
C PRO A 426 12.08 36.85 -55.39
N GLU A 427 11.71 36.69 -56.66
CA GLU A 427 12.66 36.55 -57.74
C GLU A 427 13.51 37.82 -57.77
N MET A 428 14.79 37.71 -57.46
CA MET A 428 15.74 38.79 -57.69
C MET A 428 16.03 38.82 -59.18
N GLY A 429 15.36 39.73 -59.89
CA GLY A 429 15.71 40.04 -61.26
C GLY A 429 17.14 40.65 -61.29
N TYR A 430 18.04 39.96 -61.97
CA TYR A 430 19.29 40.52 -62.36
C TYR A 430 19.02 41.49 -63.54
N ALA A 431 19.30 42.78 -63.32
CA ALA A 431 19.45 43.79 -64.41
C ALA A 431 20.89 43.78 -64.92
#